data_58bd18a72f811dca339eda22e705ec8e
#
_entry.id   58bd18a72f811dca339eda22e705ec8e
#
_cell.length_a   1.000
_cell.length_b   1.000
_cell.length_c   1.000
_cell.angle_alpha   90.00
_cell.angle_beta   90.00
_cell.angle_gamma   90.00
#
_symmetry.space_group_name_H-M   'P 1'
#
loop_
_entity.id
_entity.type
_entity.pdbx_description
1 polymer ?
#
loop_
_entity_poly.entity_id
_entity_poly.type
_entity_poly.pdbx_seq_one_letter_code
_entity_poly.pdbx_strand_id
1 'polypeptide(L)'
;MKQRRPKFVYPVLVDIETLSKAPYNPRRTDPGRFELVKASLEKLGWLLPMYVTDEGEVLSGHQRLDAARDLGATEVPAVVLKDLDIERRRGINIVFNRATNDMEKQDSGESLSERLPVSAVLEALRGLPAIEVGSDPWFPCMRLREDDTRELAGRNIQQFHPHAIRQAESLYHWGRTSIPLVVSRKGKVVNGVGRLQHASETGIPEVQVVVVDDNKVDLANLLLNHLSMDFDLEGKYADILRYNSFRRASNRQNFLMPTMCADLITAMSRSGKTQRAASTFDPTNEKHVKAWKRWYGTTVLDFGAGLLDKSLVMRDTMNVDCVAFEPYYTGGKDAGFDIDGARYITDVFLGRVADGTEFHSIFLASVLNSVPFHTDREHIVRIVSALSHPGTAVYAGAISRTADRYAAAMGFKDNISNHETQFDSSFSAGYEEGVVVSDLMKHPKAQKYFSQDEWRDLWGIGFYDVQAYLYKPNQLVQAVCRGPQEIDPTALTEAIRFEFDLPFPDGSLDRSEQALDAFARRLGMAL
;
A
#
# COMPACT_ATOMS: atom_id res chain seq x y z
N MET A 1 35.36 -20.89 -10.05
CA MET A 1 36.08 -19.59 -10.13
C MET A 1 36.04 -18.94 -8.76
N LYS A 2 37.19 -18.61 -8.13
CA LYS A 2 37.13 -17.81 -6.89
C LYS A 2 36.59 -16.43 -7.26
N GLN A 3 35.40 -16.10 -6.82
CA GLN A 3 34.81 -14.76 -6.96
C GLN A 3 35.80 -13.77 -6.30
N ARG A 4 36.30 -12.82 -7.10
CA ARG A 4 37.10 -11.73 -6.54
C ARG A 4 36.18 -10.89 -5.68
N ARG A 5 36.55 -10.67 -4.40
CA ARG A 5 35.83 -9.77 -3.50
C ARG A 5 35.67 -8.38 -4.17
N PRO A 6 34.51 -7.74 -4.03
CA PRO A 6 34.35 -6.38 -4.51
C PRO A 6 35.37 -5.49 -3.80
N LYS A 7 35.98 -4.59 -4.54
CA LYS A 7 36.88 -3.59 -3.98
C LYS A 7 36.04 -2.40 -3.53
N PHE A 8 36.04 -2.07 -2.26
CA PHE A 8 35.40 -0.86 -1.79
C PHE A 8 36.10 0.37 -2.36
N VAL A 9 35.30 1.24 -2.95
CA VAL A 9 35.75 2.52 -3.46
C VAL A 9 34.95 3.60 -2.75
N TYR A 10 35.64 4.59 -2.23
CA TYR A 10 35.00 5.69 -1.49
C TYR A 10 34.78 6.87 -2.42
N PRO A 11 33.69 7.63 -2.27
CA PRO A 11 33.44 8.82 -3.04
C PRO A 11 34.42 9.93 -2.67
N VAL A 12 34.71 10.78 -3.64
CA VAL A 12 35.44 12.03 -3.48
C VAL A 12 34.55 13.18 -3.99
N LEU A 13 34.77 14.39 -3.52
CA LEU A 13 34.12 15.57 -4.10
C LEU A 13 34.80 15.87 -5.44
N VAL A 14 33.99 16.08 -6.46
CA VAL A 14 34.44 16.38 -7.83
C VAL A 14 33.75 17.68 -8.26
N ASP A 15 34.56 18.57 -8.88
CA ASP A 15 34.04 19.81 -9.45
C ASP A 15 33.00 19.48 -10.54
N ILE A 16 31.82 20.03 -10.40
CA ILE A 16 30.65 19.75 -11.26
C ILE A 16 30.91 20.16 -12.72
N GLU A 17 31.77 21.15 -12.96
CA GLU A 17 32.09 21.64 -14.28
C GLU A 17 33.01 20.67 -15.06
N THR A 18 33.71 19.78 -14.37
CA THR A 18 34.57 18.76 -14.99
C THR A 18 33.76 17.54 -15.47
N LEU A 19 32.45 17.47 -15.16
CA LEU A 19 31.63 16.32 -15.44
C LEU A 19 30.83 16.48 -16.72
N SER A 20 30.85 15.45 -17.56
CA SER A 20 30.09 15.35 -18.80
C SER A 20 29.12 14.14 -18.78
N LYS A 21 27.97 14.28 -19.40
CA LYS A 21 27.02 13.17 -19.53
C LYS A 21 27.48 12.18 -20.60
N ALA A 22 27.31 10.88 -20.34
CA ALA A 22 27.53 9.84 -21.34
C ALA A 22 26.60 10.05 -22.55
N PRO A 23 27.13 10.11 -23.79
CA PRO A 23 26.33 10.37 -25.00
C PRO A 23 25.35 9.24 -25.33
N TYR A 24 25.55 8.08 -24.75
CA TYR A 24 24.73 6.87 -24.92
C TYR A 24 23.71 6.64 -23.80
N ASN A 25 23.47 7.65 -22.93
CA ASN A 25 22.47 7.54 -21.87
C ASN A 25 21.04 7.51 -22.48
N PRO A 26 20.28 6.42 -22.33
CA PRO A 26 18.99 6.25 -22.99
C PRO A 26 17.84 7.05 -22.35
N ARG A 27 18.07 7.68 -21.19
CA ARG A 27 17.01 8.31 -20.42
C ARG A 27 16.59 9.67 -20.95
N ARG A 28 15.28 9.83 -21.15
CA ARG A 28 14.62 11.13 -21.23
C ARG A 28 14.15 11.56 -19.83
N THR A 29 14.35 12.81 -19.49
CA THR A 29 13.94 13.36 -18.19
C THR A 29 12.46 13.74 -18.26
N ASP A 30 11.65 13.09 -17.43
CA ASP A 30 10.30 13.57 -17.13
C ASP A 30 10.42 14.79 -16.19
N PRO A 31 9.79 15.95 -16.51
CA PRO A 31 9.86 17.14 -15.68
C PRO A 31 9.43 16.94 -14.24
N GLY A 32 8.35 16.18 -14.01
CA GLY A 32 7.88 15.91 -12.66
C GLY A 32 8.88 15.07 -11.84
N ARG A 33 9.49 14.09 -12.47
CA ARG A 33 10.52 13.25 -11.85
C ARG A 33 11.81 14.02 -11.58
N PHE A 34 12.14 14.98 -12.42
CA PHE A 34 13.27 15.87 -12.17
C PHE A 34 13.08 16.68 -10.90
N GLU A 35 11.89 17.23 -10.67
CA GLU A 35 11.57 17.95 -9.43
C GLU A 35 11.68 17.06 -8.18
N LEU A 36 11.33 15.76 -8.27
CA LEU A 36 11.54 14.81 -7.18
C LEU A 36 13.02 14.56 -6.90
N VAL A 37 13.85 14.43 -7.93
CA VAL A 37 15.30 14.29 -7.76
C VAL A 37 15.85 15.52 -7.04
N LYS A 38 15.44 16.72 -7.45
CA LYS A 38 15.83 17.99 -6.84
C LYS A 38 15.38 18.04 -5.36
N ALA A 39 14.11 17.75 -5.09
CA ALA A 39 13.59 17.71 -3.73
C ALA A 39 14.31 16.66 -2.85
N SER A 40 14.70 15.52 -3.42
CA SER A 40 15.51 14.51 -2.71
C SER A 40 16.85 15.06 -2.27
N LEU A 41 17.56 15.78 -3.15
CA LEU A 41 18.84 16.41 -2.81
C LEU A 41 18.67 17.52 -1.78
N GLU A 42 17.61 18.32 -1.87
CA GLU A 42 17.29 19.39 -0.90
C GLU A 42 16.98 18.84 0.51
N LYS A 43 16.25 17.73 0.61
CA LYS A 43 15.73 17.23 1.90
C LYS A 43 16.61 16.17 2.56
N LEU A 44 17.29 15.37 1.76
CA LEU A 44 18.12 14.24 2.21
C LEU A 44 19.60 14.44 1.94
N GLY A 45 19.98 15.30 0.99
CA GLY A 45 21.34 15.39 0.47
C GLY A 45 21.72 14.17 -0.40
N TRP A 46 23.01 13.99 -0.60
CA TRP A 46 23.57 12.91 -1.39
C TRP A 46 23.67 11.61 -0.59
N LEU A 47 22.59 10.83 -0.53
CA LEU A 47 22.62 9.50 0.11
C LEU A 47 23.44 8.48 -0.68
N LEU A 48 23.42 8.56 -2.00
CA LEU A 48 24.18 7.68 -2.88
C LEU A 48 25.11 8.52 -3.77
N PRO A 49 26.38 8.14 -3.90
CA PRO A 49 27.33 8.87 -4.76
C PRO A 49 26.99 8.70 -6.24
N MET A 50 27.52 9.56 -7.06
CA MET A 50 27.60 9.36 -8.51
C MET A 50 28.69 8.35 -8.84
N TYR A 51 28.66 7.83 -10.07
CA TYR A 51 29.73 7.00 -10.61
C TYR A 51 30.22 7.64 -11.90
N VAL A 52 31.51 7.92 -11.96
CA VAL A 52 32.14 8.63 -13.07
C VAL A 52 33.44 7.94 -13.51
N THR A 53 33.87 8.17 -14.72
CA THR A 53 35.19 7.77 -15.17
C THR A 53 36.24 8.76 -14.66
N ASP A 54 37.52 8.39 -14.76
CA ASP A 54 38.64 9.29 -14.49
C ASP A 54 38.76 10.44 -15.50
N GLU A 55 38.09 10.35 -16.64
CA GLU A 55 37.95 11.42 -17.64
C GLU A 55 36.72 12.34 -17.36
N GLY A 56 35.97 12.10 -16.30
CA GLY A 56 34.81 12.90 -15.92
C GLY A 56 33.48 12.51 -16.63
N GLU A 57 33.44 11.38 -17.36
CA GLU A 57 32.22 10.90 -17.96
C GLU A 57 31.29 10.26 -16.89
N VAL A 58 30.07 10.73 -16.81
CA VAL A 58 29.08 10.23 -15.84
C VAL A 58 28.47 8.92 -16.31
N LEU A 59 28.65 7.86 -15.53
CA LEU A 59 28.10 6.53 -15.76
C LEU A 59 26.78 6.31 -15.05
N SER A 60 26.60 6.92 -13.86
CA SER A 60 25.34 6.90 -13.11
C SER A 60 25.15 8.19 -12.33
N GLY A 61 23.93 8.69 -12.30
CA GLY A 61 23.54 9.91 -11.58
C GLY A 61 23.31 11.13 -12.48
N HIS A 62 23.06 10.95 -13.77
CA HIS A 62 22.83 12.04 -14.74
C HIS A 62 21.77 13.05 -14.29
N GLN A 63 20.60 12.58 -13.80
CA GLN A 63 19.54 13.46 -13.32
C GLN A 63 19.94 14.19 -12.03
N ARG A 64 20.71 13.52 -11.15
CA ARG A 64 21.23 14.15 -9.93
C ARG A 64 22.28 15.22 -10.25
N LEU A 65 23.07 15.02 -11.29
CA LEU A 65 24.00 16.04 -11.78
C LEU A 65 23.24 17.31 -12.25
N ASP A 66 22.20 17.12 -13.05
CA ASP A 66 21.38 18.24 -13.52
C ASP A 66 20.69 18.98 -12.35
N ALA A 67 20.10 18.22 -11.43
CA ALA A 67 19.47 18.77 -10.25
C ALA A 67 20.45 19.52 -9.34
N ALA A 68 21.68 19.02 -9.19
CA ALA A 68 22.72 19.68 -8.43
C ALA A 68 23.16 21.00 -9.10
N ARG A 69 23.29 21.02 -10.41
CA ARG A 69 23.54 22.26 -11.17
C ARG A 69 22.43 23.30 -10.98
N ASP A 70 21.18 22.86 -11.07
CA ASP A 70 20.01 23.73 -10.87
C ASP A 70 19.91 24.27 -9.44
N LEU A 71 20.42 23.51 -8.46
CA LEU A 71 20.55 23.93 -7.06
C LEU A 71 21.78 24.81 -6.79
N GLY A 72 22.63 25.08 -7.80
CA GLY A 72 23.81 25.90 -7.67
C GLY A 72 25.01 25.23 -6.96
N ALA A 73 25.05 23.89 -6.96
CA ALA A 73 26.19 23.16 -6.40
C ALA A 73 27.45 23.34 -7.26
N THR A 74 28.60 23.47 -6.60
CA THR A 74 29.92 23.54 -7.26
C THR A 74 30.64 22.19 -7.26
N GLU A 75 30.33 21.32 -6.30
CA GLU A 75 30.91 20.01 -6.16
C GLU A 75 29.86 18.94 -5.92
N VAL A 76 30.13 17.71 -6.35
CA VAL A 76 29.28 16.54 -6.17
C VAL A 76 30.10 15.33 -5.71
N PRO A 77 29.54 14.43 -4.88
CA PRO A 77 30.22 13.24 -4.43
C PRO A 77 30.19 12.17 -5.53
N ALA A 78 31.35 11.71 -5.96
CA ALA A 78 31.49 10.72 -7.01
C ALA A 78 32.50 9.62 -6.66
N VAL A 79 32.17 8.39 -7.03
CA VAL A 79 33.11 7.27 -7.09
C VAL A 79 33.76 7.29 -8.46
N VAL A 80 35.07 7.50 -8.49
CA VAL A 80 35.86 7.54 -9.73
C VAL A 80 36.31 6.13 -10.09
N LEU A 81 35.86 5.63 -11.22
CA LEU A 81 36.20 4.32 -11.76
C LEU A 81 37.29 4.49 -12.84
N LYS A 82 38.42 3.78 -12.68
CA LYS A 82 39.58 3.89 -13.57
C LYS A 82 39.69 2.70 -14.51
N ASP A 83 40.41 2.89 -15.60
CA ASP A 83 40.76 1.84 -16.57
C ASP A 83 39.55 1.11 -17.16
N LEU A 84 38.52 1.88 -17.55
CA LEU A 84 37.32 1.35 -18.17
C LEU A 84 37.35 1.50 -19.70
N ASP A 85 37.29 0.37 -20.41
CA ASP A 85 37.00 0.38 -21.84
C ASP A 85 35.55 0.77 -22.14
N ILE A 86 35.22 1.10 -23.39
CA ILE A 86 33.91 1.58 -23.80
C ILE A 86 32.79 0.55 -23.55
N GLU A 87 33.08 -0.74 -23.67
CA GLU A 87 32.10 -1.79 -23.43
C GLU A 87 31.73 -1.85 -21.95
N ARG A 88 32.69 -1.74 -21.06
CA ARG A 88 32.45 -1.66 -19.62
C ARG A 88 31.72 -0.39 -19.21
N ARG A 89 32.08 0.77 -19.76
CA ARG A 89 31.38 2.03 -19.52
C ARG A 89 29.88 1.88 -19.86
N ARG A 90 29.57 1.33 -21.05
CA ARG A 90 28.19 1.04 -21.48
C ARG A 90 27.53 0.00 -20.61
N GLY A 91 28.21 -1.09 -20.27
CA GLY A 91 27.71 -2.13 -19.38
C GLY A 91 27.37 -1.59 -18.00
N ILE A 92 28.23 -0.79 -17.40
CA ILE A 92 28.02 -0.12 -16.12
C ILE A 92 26.82 0.82 -16.20
N ASN A 93 26.73 1.66 -17.21
CA ASN A 93 25.61 2.58 -17.41
C ASN A 93 24.27 1.83 -17.49
N ILE A 94 24.19 0.75 -18.29
CA ILE A 94 22.99 -0.08 -18.42
C ILE A 94 22.63 -0.74 -17.09
N VAL A 95 23.58 -1.37 -16.42
CA VAL A 95 23.35 -2.12 -15.18
C VAL A 95 22.95 -1.20 -14.03
N PHE A 96 23.60 -0.04 -13.89
CA PHE A 96 23.21 0.93 -12.86
C PHE A 96 21.83 1.54 -13.15
N ASN A 97 21.49 1.76 -14.42
CA ASN A 97 20.15 2.20 -14.79
C ASN A 97 19.09 1.11 -14.54
N ARG A 98 19.39 -0.16 -14.82
CA ARG A 98 18.49 -1.29 -14.52
C ARG A 98 18.38 -1.58 -13.02
N ALA A 99 19.46 -1.49 -12.28
CA ALA A 99 19.46 -1.71 -10.83
C ALA A 99 18.74 -0.60 -10.06
N THR A 100 18.53 0.55 -10.68
CA THR A 100 17.81 1.68 -10.12
C THR A 100 16.44 1.89 -10.76
N ASN A 101 16.09 1.15 -11.83
CA ASN A 101 14.79 1.21 -12.49
C ASN A 101 14.52 -0.06 -13.30
N ASP A 102 13.30 -0.55 -13.22
CA ASP A 102 12.82 -1.62 -14.09
C ASP A 102 12.50 -1.05 -15.48
N MET A 103 13.40 -1.27 -16.46
CA MET A 103 13.26 -0.73 -17.82
C MET A 103 12.29 -1.53 -18.70
N GLU A 104 11.91 -2.76 -18.30
CA GLU A 104 11.08 -3.63 -19.12
C GLU A 104 9.60 -3.17 -19.22
N LYS A 105 9.16 -2.31 -18.29
CA LYS A 105 7.77 -1.81 -18.28
C LYS A 105 7.54 -0.47 -18.99
N GLN A 106 8.59 0.21 -19.46
CA GLN A 106 8.43 1.50 -20.16
C GLN A 106 7.95 1.37 -21.63
N ASP A 107 8.08 0.19 -22.23
CA ASP A 107 7.68 -0.05 -23.63
C ASP A 107 6.26 -0.58 -23.82
N SER A 108 5.55 -0.96 -22.76
CA SER A 108 4.25 -1.63 -22.86
C SER A 108 3.03 -0.70 -22.97
N GLY A 109 3.19 0.61 -23.08
CA GLY A 109 2.07 1.54 -23.38
C GLY A 109 0.90 1.51 -22.37
N GLU A 110 1.04 0.81 -21.25
CA GLU A 110 -0.01 0.62 -20.26
C GLU A 110 -0.08 1.79 -19.28
N SER A 111 -1.24 2.28 -19.21
CA SER A 111 -1.91 3.22 -18.29
C SER A 111 -1.04 3.93 -17.24
N LEU A 112 -0.77 5.22 -17.53
CA LEU A 112 -0.25 6.24 -16.58
C LEU A 112 -1.19 6.49 -15.37
N SER A 113 -2.35 5.84 -15.29
CA SER A 113 -3.40 6.10 -14.30
C SER A 113 -3.14 5.50 -12.91
N GLU A 114 -2.17 4.61 -12.76
CA GLU A 114 -1.95 3.84 -11.52
C GLU A 114 -0.74 4.28 -10.70
N ARG A 115 -0.04 5.33 -11.12
CA ARG A 115 1.15 5.84 -10.42
C ARG A 115 0.77 6.85 -9.34
N LEU A 116 1.46 6.78 -8.19
CA LEU A 116 1.37 7.85 -7.19
C LEU A 116 1.80 9.17 -7.84
N PRO A 117 0.92 10.20 -7.91
CA PRO A 117 1.25 11.42 -8.62
C PRO A 117 2.48 12.09 -8.02
N VAL A 118 3.46 12.42 -8.83
CA VAL A 118 4.66 13.16 -8.42
C VAL A 118 4.29 14.44 -7.67
N SER A 119 3.25 15.14 -8.14
CA SER A 119 2.71 16.34 -7.49
C SER A 119 2.32 16.14 -6.03
N ALA A 120 1.79 14.97 -5.70
CA ALA A 120 1.38 14.63 -4.35
C ALA A 120 2.57 14.39 -3.42
N VAL A 121 3.62 13.74 -3.92
CA VAL A 121 4.86 13.57 -3.16
C VAL A 121 5.54 14.92 -2.93
N LEU A 122 5.61 15.77 -3.96
CA LEU A 122 6.18 17.12 -3.85
C LEU A 122 5.41 17.97 -2.84
N GLU A 123 4.08 17.87 -2.82
CA GLU A 123 3.26 18.59 -1.83
C GLU A 123 3.58 18.13 -0.39
N ALA A 124 3.70 16.82 -0.17
CA ALA A 124 4.08 16.26 1.13
C ALA A 124 5.48 16.71 1.60
N LEU A 125 6.37 17.04 0.65
CA LEU A 125 7.73 17.52 0.93
C LEU A 125 7.80 19.03 1.19
N ARG A 126 6.79 19.82 0.81
CA ARG A 126 6.82 21.28 0.79
C ARG A 126 7.10 21.90 2.15
N GLY A 127 6.60 21.31 3.24
CA GLY A 127 6.78 21.79 4.61
C GLY A 127 8.08 21.35 5.30
N LEU A 128 8.88 20.46 4.67
CA LEU A 128 10.09 19.94 5.28
C LEU A 128 11.29 20.89 5.12
N PRO A 129 12.17 21.01 6.12
CA PRO A 129 13.35 21.84 6.04
C PRO A 129 14.30 21.36 4.93
N ALA A 130 14.85 22.29 4.17
CA ALA A 130 15.91 22.01 3.21
C ALA A 130 17.28 21.95 3.91
N ILE A 131 18.19 21.14 3.36
CA ILE A 131 19.60 21.13 3.75
C ILE A 131 20.32 22.17 2.90
N GLU A 132 21.20 22.96 3.51
CA GLU A 132 22.04 23.92 2.78
C GLU A 132 22.94 23.20 1.77
N VAL A 133 22.85 23.59 0.50
CA VAL A 133 23.61 23.00 -0.61
C VAL A 133 25.12 23.20 -0.38
N GLY A 134 25.88 22.13 -0.53
CA GLY A 134 27.34 22.15 -0.32
C GLY A 134 27.77 22.08 1.15
N SER A 135 26.85 22.12 2.10
CA SER A 135 27.18 21.92 3.52
C SER A 135 27.56 20.46 3.81
N ASP A 136 28.28 20.21 4.90
CA ASP A 136 28.67 18.86 5.30
C ASP A 136 27.47 17.89 5.48
N PRO A 137 26.30 18.29 6.05
CA PRO A 137 25.11 17.47 6.07
C PRO A 137 24.50 17.14 4.69
N TRP A 138 24.86 17.86 3.64
CA TRP A 138 24.39 17.63 2.27
C TRP A 138 25.09 16.44 1.59
N PHE A 139 26.18 15.95 2.20
CA PHE A 139 26.98 14.85 1.67
C PHE A 139 27.03 13.61 2.58
N PRO A 140 25.88 12.99 2.95
CA PRO A 140 25.87 11.81 3.82
C PRO A 140 26.71 10.66 3.28
N CYS A 141 26.74 10.45 1.94
CA CYS A 141 27.50 9.38 1.31
C CYS A 141 29.04 9.56 1.41
N MET A 142 29.55 10.72 1.80
CA MET A 142 30.96 10.89 2.08
C MET A 142 31.39 10.21 3.40
N ARG A 143 30.42 9.80 4.24
CA ARG A 143 30.63 9.13 5.53
C ARG A 143 30.23 7.66 5.46
N LEU A 144 30.72 6.96 4.42
CA LEU A 144 30.50 5.52 4.31
C LEU A 144 31.17 4.78 5.46
N ARG A 145 30.49 3.77 5.98
CA ARG A 145 31.07 2.78 6.87
C ARG A 145 30.91 1.38 6.29
N GLU A 146 31.61 0.44 6.86
CA GLU A 146 31.52 -0.97 6.51
C GLU A 146 30.81 -1.70 7.64
N ASP A 147 29.73 -2.39 7.32
CA ASP A 147 28.92 -3.16 8.28
C ASP A 147 28.99 -4.65 7.96
N ASP A 148 28.97 -5.49 8.97
CA ASP A 148 28.95 -6.95 8.83
C ASP A 148 27.71 -7.42 8.09
N THR A 149 27.91 -8.15 6.99
CA THR A 149 26.85 -8.61 6.11
C THR A 149 25.89 -9.57 6.81
N ARG A 150 26.40 -10.47 7.66
CA ARG A 150 25.56 -11.48 8.32
C ARG A 150 24.69 -10.85 9.38
N GLU A 151 25.23 -9.88 10.11
CA GLU A 151 24.46 -9.14 11.13
C GLU A 151 23.34 -8.34 10.49
N LEU A 152 23.62 -7.61 9.42
CA LEU A 152 22.60 -6.87 8.67
C LEU A 152 21.58 -7.80 8.02
N ALA A 153 22.02 -8.89 7.40
CA ALA A 153 21.13 -9.86 6.75
C ALA A 153 20.18 -10.52 7.76
N GLY A 154 20.69 -10.95 8.90
CA GLY A 154 19.87 -11.56 9.97
C GLY A 154 18.78 -10.64 10.53
N ARG A 155 18.96 -9.32 10.44
CA ARG A 155 17.97 -8.32 10.89
C ARG A 155 16.97 -7.92 9.80
N ASN A 156 17.34 -8.04 8.51
CA ASN A 156 16.61 -7.39 7.42
C ASN A 156 16.09 -8.36 6.35
N ILE A 157 16.58 -9.60 6.29
CA ILE A 157 16.18 -10.55 5.26
C ILE A 157 15.30 -11.61 5.88
N GLN A 158 14.03 -11.61 5.54
CA GLN A 158 13.07 -12.65 5.92
C GLN A 158 12.83 -13.63 4.79
N GLN A 159 12.82 -13.14 3.54
CA GLN A 159 12.67 -13.97 2.33
C GLN A 159 13.67 -13.55 1.27
N PHE A 160 14.21 -14.53 0.53
CA PHE A 160 15.12 -14.28 -0.58
C PHE A 160 14.36 -14.11 -1.90
N HIS A 161 14.66 -13.04 -2.63
CA HIS A 161 14.09 -12.76 -3.93
C HIS A 161 15.10 -13.03 -5.06
N PRO A 162 14.96 -14.11 -5.84
CA PRO A 162 15.94 -14.50 -6.87
C PRO A 162 16.21 -13.42 -7.92
N HIS A 163 15.21 -12.61 -8.26
CA HIS A 163 15.35 -11.52 -9.21
C HIS A 163 16.27 -10.40 -8.68
N ALA A 164 16.07 -9.98 -7.44
CA ALA A 164 16.91 -8.95 -6.80
C ALA A 164 18.38 -9.39 -6.68
N ILE A 165 18.60 -10.68 -6.43
CA ILE A 165 19.95 -11.28 -6.37
C ILE A 165 20.62 -11.21 -7.74
N ARG A 166 19.95 -11.58 -8.82
CA ARG A 166 20.50 -11.52 -10.19
C ARG A 166 20.85 -10.10 -10.61
N GLN A 167 20.04 -9.11 -10.25
CA GLN A 167 20.34 -7.70 -10.51
C GLN A 167 21.61 -7.25 -9.78
N ALA A 168 21.76 -7.61 -8.51
CA ALA A 168 22.96 -7.30 -7.73
C ALA A 168 24.20 -8.02 -8.27
N GLU A 169 24.10 -9.27 -8.69
CA GLU A 169 25.17 -10.03 -9.33
C GLU A 169 25.71 -9.32 -10.58
N SER A 170 24.81 -8.81 -11.42
CA SER A 170 25.19 -8.04 -12.61
C SER A 170 25.96 -6.77 -12.26
N LEU A 171 25.60 -6.07 -11.18
CA LEU A 171 26.34 -4.90 -10.69
C LEU A 171 27.78 -5.25 -10.30
N TYR A 172 27.99 -6.34 -9.55
CA TYR A 172 29.31 -6.81 -9.17
C TYR A 172 30.15 -7.25 -10.39
N HIS A 173 29.51 -7.90 -11.36
CA HIS A 173 30.18 -8.36 -12.56
C HIS A 173 30.76 -7.19 -13.39
N TRP A 174 29.93 -6.19 -13.66
CA TRP A 174 30.32 -5.07 -14.53
C TRP A 174 31.09 -3.98 -13.79
N GLY A 175 30.59 -3.55 -12.62
CA GLY A 175 31.17 -2.41 -11.90
C GLY A 175 32.39 -2.74 -11.07
N ARG A 176 32.60 -4.02 -10.72
CA ARG A 176 33.61 -4.47 -9.74
C ARG A 176 33.52 -3.75 -8.39
N THR A 177 32.45 -3.05 -8.18
CA THR A 177 32.14 -2.32 -6.97
C THR A 177 30.65 -2.50 -6.66
N SER A 178 30.21 -2.14 -5.48
CA SER A 178 28.80 -2.14 -5.13
C SER A 178 28.29 -0.73 -4.88
N ILE A 179 27.00 -0.55 -5.05
CA ILE A 179 26.32 0.66 -4.59
C ILE A 179 26.13 0.49 -3.08
N PRO A 180 26.47 1.48 -2.25
CA PRO A 180 26.26 1.40 -0.81
C PRO A 180 24.79 1.14 -0.45
N LEU A 181 24.56 0.41 0.62
CA LEU A 181 23.23 0.29 1.21
C LEU A 181 22.88 1.59 1.95
N VAL A 182 21.62 1.91 2.04
CA VAL A 182 21.14 2.99 2.93
C VAL A 182 20.48 2.34 4.14
N VAL A 183 20.95 2.66 5.33
CA VAL A 183 20.51 2.04 6.58
C VAL A 183 20.15 3.11 7.62
N SER A 184 19.23 2.78 8.53
CA SER A 184 18.98 3.59 9.72
C SER A 184 20.13 3.45 10.74
N ARG A 185 20.18 4.30 11.75
CA ARG A 185 21.13 4.15 12.88
C ARG A 185 20.99 2.81 13.60
N LYS A 186 19.79 2.23 13.58
CA LYS A 186 19.48 0.92 14.17
C LYS A 186 19.80 -0.28 13.26
N GLY A 187 20.38 -0.04 12.08
CA GLY A 187 20.72 -1.09 11.12
C GLY A 187 19.54 -1.63 10.31
N LYS A 188 18.39 -0.93 10.28
CA LYS A 188 17.31 -1.27 9.35
C LYS A 188 17.68 -0.79 7.95
N VAL A 189 17.62 -1.68 6.95
CA VAL A 189 17.91 -1.34 5.55
C VAL A 189 16.74 -0.55 4.98
N VAL A 190 17.02 0.65 4.51
CA VAL A 190 16.07 1.57 3.86
C VAL A 190 16.07 1.35 2.35
N ASN A 191 17.26 1.14 1.77
CA ASN A 191 17.43 0.85 0.35
C ASN A 191 18.59 -0.11 0.14
N GLY A 192 18.41 -1.09 -0.76
CA GLY A 192 19.43 -2.04 -1.16
C GLY A 192 19.31 -3.44 -0.57
N VAL A 193 18.10 -3.88 -0.17
CA VAL A 193 17.86 -5.24 0.34
C VAL A 193 18.35 -6.31 -0.64
N GLY A 194 18.10 -6.16 -1.96
CA GLY A 194 18.61 -7.11 -2.97
C GLY A 194 20.13 -7.20 -3.00
N ARG A 195 20.86 -6.08 -2.82
CA ARG A 195 22.31 -6.07 -2.73
C ARG A 195 22.81 -6.77 -1.45
N LEU A 196 22.11 -6.60 -0.34
CA LEU A 196 22.39 -7.30 0.90
C LEU A 196 22.15 -8.81 0.77
N GLN A 197 21.08 -9.23 0.12
CA GLN A 197 20.78 -10.63 -0.16
C GLN A 197 21.91 -11.27 -0.97
N HIS A 198 22.32 -10.63 -2.07
CA HIS A 198 23.43 -11.10 -2.90
C HIS A 198 24.74 -11.22 -2.10
N ALA A 199 25.09 -10.21 -1.31
CA ALA A 199 26.28 -10.22 -0.47
C ALA A 199 26.25 -11.37 0.55
N SER A 200 25.09 -11.62 1.16
CA SER A 200 24.89 -12.71 2.11
C SER A 200 25.03 -14.09 1.47
N GLU A 201 24.42 -14.32 0.30
CA GLU A 201 24.49 -15.60 -0.42
C GLU A 201 25.88 -15.91 -0.97
N THR A 202 26.59 -14.87 -1.43
CA THR A 202 27.93 -15.01 -2.00
C THR A 202 29.04 -14.98 -0.95
N GLY A 203 28.68 -14.84 0.34
CA GLY A 203 29.64 -14.85 1.45
C GLY A 203 30.55 -13.62 1.49
N ILE A 204 30.10 -12.47 0.99
CA ILE A 204 30.79 -11.19 1.14
C ILE A 204 30.70 -10.79 2.63
N PRO A 205 31.83 -10.61 3.33
CA PRO A 205 31.79 -10.43 4.79
C PRO A 205 31.27 -9.07 5.22
N GLU A 206 31.51 -8.03 4.43
CA GLU A 206 31.18 -6.64 4.75
C GLU A 206 30.55 -5.94 3.56
N VAL A 207 29.67 -4.99 3.83
CA VAL A 207 29.01 -4.13 2.84
C VAL A 207 29.17 -2.67 3.23
N GLN A 208 29.33 -1.79 2.22
CA GLN A 208 29.34 -0.35 2.47
C GLN A 208 27.92 0.15 2.75
N VAL A 209 27.79 0.98 3.78
CA VAL A 209 26.50 1.57 4.16
C VAL A 209 26.61 3.08 4.35
N VAL A 210 25.52 3.78 3.99
CA VAL A 210 25.25 5.17 4.36
C VAL A 210 24.21 5.17 5.47
N VAL A 211 24.49 5.84 6.56
CA VAL A 211 23.57 5.91 7.70
C VAL A 211 22.70 7.14 7.58
N VAL A 212 21.38 6.92 7.66
CA VAL A 212 20.37 7.98 7.69
C VAL A 212 19.89 8.18 9.13
N ASP A 213 19.69 9.42 9.52
CA ASP A 213 19.11 9.76 10.81
C ASP A 213 17.70 9.18 10.96
N ASP A 214 17.36 8.70 12.15
CA ASP A 214 16.11 7.97 12.40
C ASP A 214 14.86 8.80 12.03
N ASN A 215 14.91 10.12 12.16
CA ASN A 215 13.83 11.04 11.78
C ASN A 215 13.71 11.26 10.25
N LYS A 216 14.67 10.79 9.46
CA LYS A 216 14.69 10.87 7.98
C LYS A 216 14.50 9.51 7.31
N VAL A 217 14.40 8.41 8.07
CA VAL A 217 14.30 7.05 7.52
C VAL A 217 13.08 6.89 6.61
N ASP A 218 11.92 7.35 7.06
CA ASP A 218 10.69 7.22 6.28
C ASP A 218 10.71 8.08 5.02
N LEU A 219 11.29 9.28 5.11
CA LEU A 219 11.51 10.15 3.96
C LEU A 219 12.48 9.53 2.96
N ALA A 220 13.59 8.96 3.44
CA ALA A 220 14.57 8.29 2.59
C ALA A 220 13.98 7.04 1.92
N ASN A 221 13.17 6.27 2.63
CA ASN A 221 12.47 5.13 2.07
C ASN A 221 11.50 5.56 0.94
N LEU A 222 10.70 6.58 1.18
CA LEU A 222 9.79 7.12 0.19
C LEU A 222 10.55 7.58 -1.07
N LEU A 223 11.51 8.50 -0.91
CA LEU A 223 12.17 9.13 -2.06
C LEU A 223 13.09 8.19 -2.81
N LEU A 224 13.89 7.36 -2.13
CA LEU A 224 14.78 6.41 -2.81
C LEU A 224 13.99 5.34 -3.56
N ASN A 225 12.91 4.87 -2.99
CA ASN A 225 12.03 3.94 -3.68
C ASN A 225 11.32 4.64 -4.86
N HIS A 226 10.81 5.85 -4.69
CA HIS A 226 10.16 6.60 -5.77
C HIS A 226 11.11 6.99 -6.90
N LEU A 227 12.39 7.20 -6.61
CA LEU A 227 13.42 7.52 -7.57
C LEU A 227 14.08 6.29 -8.19
N SER A 228 14.13 5.18 -7.47
CA SER A 228 14.79 3.94 -7.92
C SER A 228 13.86 2.95 -8.59
N MET A 229 12.59 2.98 -8.22
CA MET A 229 11.54 2.22 -8.90
C MET A 229 10.58 3.23 -9.48
N ASP A 230 10.09 3.03 -10.69
CA ASP A 230 8.80 3.58 -11.02
C ASP A 230 7.87 3.05 -9.95
N PHE A 231 7.30 3.92 -9.12
CA PHE A 231 6.22 3.55 -8.24
C PHE A 231 5.04 3.22 -9.13
N ASP A 232 5.12 2.02 -9.62
CA ASP A 232 4.00 1.32 -10.18
C ASP A 232 3.09 1.01 -9.00
N LEU A 233 1.90 1.57 -9.01
CA LEU A 233 0.85 1.18 -8.08
C LEU A 233 0.47 -0.30 -8.29
N GLU A 234 0.95 -0.91 -9.39
CA GLU A 234 0.87 -2.33 -9.70
C GLU A 234 2.02 -3.09 -9.02
N GLY A 235 2.21 -3.22 -7.89
CA GLY A 235 3.28 -3.99 -7.31
C GLY A 235 3.36 -3.81 -5.79
N LYS A 236 4.55 -3.90 -5.30
CA LYS A 236 4.81 -3.87 -3.87
C LYS A 236 4.22 -2.64 -3.16
N TYR A 237 4.10 -1.48 -3.85
CA TYR A 237 3.49 -0.30 -3.26
C TYR A 237 1.97 -0.40 -3.22
N ALA A 238 1.35 -0.98 -4.22
CA ALA A 238 -0.07 -1.28 -4.19
C ALA A 238 -0.39 -2.18 -2.99
N ASP A 239 0.46 -3.18 -2.74
CA ASP A 239 0.31 -4.07 -1.59
C ASP A 239 0.45 -3.30 -0.27
N ILE A 240 1.42 -2.38 -0.18
CA ILE A 240 1.58 -1.49 0.98
C ILE A 240 0.32 -0.66 1.22
N LEU A 241 -0.26 -0.08 0.17
CA LEU A 241 -1.53 0.66 0.29
C LEU A 241 -2.67 -0.24 0.73
N ARG A 242 -2.75 -1.46 0.18
CA ARG A 242 -3.78 -2.45 0.56
C ARG A 242 -3.72 -2.72 2.05
N TYR A 243 -2.66 -3.33 2.56
CA TYR A 243 -2.63 -3.73 3.97
C TYR A 243 -2.60 -2.56 4.96
N ASN A 244 -1.98 -1.42 4.65
CA ASN A 244 -2.02 -0.25 5.53
C ASN A 244 -3.41 0.39 5.61
N SER A 245 -4.17 0.39 4.51
CA SER A 245 -5.53 0.95 4.48
C SER A 245 -6.49 0.09 5.29
N PHE A 246 -6.44 -1.22 5.17
CA PHE A 246 -7.23 -2.17 5.96
C PHE A 246 -6.90 -2.09 7.46
N ARG A 247 -5.63 -2.04 7.81
CA ARG A 247 -5.21 -1.86 9.20
C ARG A 247 -5.80 -0.61 9.85
N ARG A 248 -6.02 0.46 9.07
CA ARG A 248 -6.70 1.66 9.54
C ARG A 248 -8.19 1.43 9.80
N ALA A 249 -8.85 0.62 8.99
CA ALA A 249 -10.27 0.29 9.16
C ALA A 249 -10.52 -0.44 10.49
N SER A 250 -9.64 -1.36 10.87
CA SER A 250 -9.73 -2.11 12.13
C SER A 250 -9.76 -1.24 13.39
N ASN A 251 -9.23 -0.01 13.32
CA ASN A 251 -9.26 0.94 14.44
C ASN A 251 -10.59 1.71 14.58
N ARG A 252 -11.55 1.51 13.67
CA ARG A 252 -12.85 2.20 13.72
C ARG A 252 -13.90 1.37 14.45
N GLN A 253 -13.87 1.42 15.75
CA GLN A 253 -14.78 0.71 16.65
C GLN A 253 -16.26 1.20 16.62
N ASN A 254 -16.59 2.25 15.86
CA ASN A 254 -17.81 3.02 16.06
C ASN A 254 -18.95 2.70 15.09
N PHE A 255 -18.85 1.64 14.28
CA PHE A 255 -20.04 1.18 13.55
C PHE A 255 -20.86 0.30 14.46
N LEU A 256 -21.70 0.93 15.23
CA LEU A 256 -22.79 0.25 15.91
C LEU A 256 -23.66 -0.42 14.85
N MET A 257 -24.06 -1.66 15.08
CA MET A 257 -24.99 -2.38 14.20
C MET A 257 -26.20 -1.54 13.74
N PRO A 258 -26.79 -0.67 14.57
CA PRO A 258 -27.87 0.21 14.14
C PRO A 258 -27.49 1.27 13.11
N THR A 259 -26.24 1.75 13.09
CA THR A 259 -25.80 2.75 12.11
C THR A 259 -25.46 2.15 10.76
N MET A 260 -25.28 0.84 10.68
CA MET A 260 -25.11 0.09 9.43
C MET A 260 -26.44 -0.25 8.77
N CYS A 261 -27.52 -0.14 9.50
CA CYS A 261 -28.82 -0.70 9.15
C CYS A 261 -29.87 0.41 9.21
N ALA A 262 -29.94 1.23 8.15
CA ALA A 262 -30.93 2.31 8.08
C ALA A 262 -32.37 1.83 8.28
N ASP A 263 -32.67 0.60 7.88
CA ASP A 263 -33.99 -0.01 8.09
C ASP A 263 -34.28 -0.22 9.57
N LEU A 264 -33.31 -0.66 10.38
CA LEU A 264 -33.46 -0.77 11.83
C LEU A 264 -33.63 0.61 12.48
N ILE A 265 -32.84 1.59 12.07
CA ILE A 265 -32.94 2.98 12.53
C ILE A 265 -34.35 3.52 12.20
N THR A 266 -34.83 3.28 10.98
CA THR A 266 -36.16 3.69 10.52
C THR A 266 -37.25 3.00 11.31
N ALA A 267 -37.16 1.70 11.55
CA ALA A 267 -38.14 0.94 12.31
C ALA A 267 -38.20 1.39 13.79
N MET A 268 -37.03 1.64 14.40
CA MET A 268 -36.97 2.16 15.77
C MET A 268 -37.52 3.60 15.87
N SER A 269 -37.30 4.43 14.85
CA SER A 269 -37.87 5.78 14.76
C SER A 269 -39.39 5.76 14.64
N ARG A 270 -39.97 4.85 13.83
CA ARG A 270 -41.42 4.66 13.67
C ARG A 270 -42.10 4.19 14.95
N SER A 271 -41.36 3.57 15.86
CA SER A 271 -41.92 3.17 17.18
C SER A 271 -42.01 4.33 18.19
N GLY A 272 -41.92 5.58 17.74
CA GLY A 272 -42.03 6.78 18.59
C GLY A 272 -40.76 7.12 19.36
N LYS A 273 -39.66 6.44 19.10
CA LYS A 273 -38.37 6.76 19.68
C LYS A 273 -37.58 7.68 18.75
N THR A 274 -37.07 8.75 19.31
CA THR A 274 -36.27 9.73 18.57
C THR A 274 -34.99 9.11 18.02
N GLN A 275 -34.39 9.73 17.02
CA GLN A 275 -33.11 9.33 16.43
C GLN A 275 -31.99 9.03 17.47
N ARG A 276 -32.09 9.67 18.64
CA ARG A 276 -31.21 9.42 19.80
C ARG A 276 -31.38 8.02 20.39
N ALA A 277 -32.57 7.44 20.29
CA ALA A 277 -32.88 6.08 20.77
C ALA A 277 -32.35 4.99 19.81
N ALA A 278 -32.23 5.29 18.52
CA ALA A 278 -31.63 4.38 17.55
C ALA A 278 -30.11 4.18 17.77
N SER A 279 -29.41 5.19 18.32
CA SER A 279 -28.00 5.08 18.72
C SER A 279 -27.79 4.28 20.02
N THR A 280 -28.85 3.85 20.68
CA THR A 280 -28.86 3.14 21.96
C THR A 280 -29.34 1.70 21.82
N PHE A 281 -29.08 1.04 20.68
CA PHE A 281 -29.37 -0.39 20.55
C PHE A 281 -28.61 -1.15 21.63
N ASP A 282 -29.35 -1.91 22.41
CA ASP A 282 -28.84 -2.72 23.51
C ASP A 282 -28.90 -4.20 23.10
N PRO A 283 -27.77 -4.86 22.82
CA PRO A 283 -27.74 -6.26 22.43
C PRO A 283 -28.13 -7.23 23.56
N THR A 284 -28.23 -6.75 24.83
CA THR A 284 -28.68 -7.54 25.96
C THR A 284 -30.22 -7.44 26.16
N ASN A 285 -30.88 -6.50 25.50
CA ASN A 285 -32.31 -6.32 25.59
C ASN A 285 -33.03 -7.25 24.61
N GLU A 286 -33.76 -8.22 25.15
CA GLU A 286 -34.48 -9.22 24.37
C GLU A 286 -35.43 -8.63 23.29
N LYS A 287 -36.08 -7.50 23.57
CA LYS A 287 -36.97 -6.84 22.60
C LYS A 287 -36.16 -6.27 21.43
N HIS A 288 -34.99 -5.68 21.72
CA HIS A 288 -34.11 -5.17 20.68
C HIS A 288 -33.56 -6.32 19.84
N VAL A 289 -33.10 -7.39 20.47
CA VAL A 289 -32.59 -8.59 19.80
C VAL A 289 -33.68 -9.27 18.95
N LYS A 290 -34.89 -9.39 19.48
CA LYS A 290 -36.03 -9.96 18.71
C LYS A 290 -36.37 -9.10 17.49
N ALA A 291 -36.37 -7.77 17.63
CA ALA A 291 -36.59 -6.85 16.50
C ALA A 291 -35.46 -6.98 15.46
N TRP A 292 -34.21 -7.05 15.92
CA TRP A 292 -33.06 -7.22 15.07
C TRP A 292 -33.14 -8.52 14.27
N LYS A 293 -33.38 -9.67 14.92
CA LYS A 293 -33.54 -10.98 14.26
C LYS A 293 -34.67 -11.01 13.24
N ARG A 294 -35.76 -10.28 13.51
CA ARG A 294 -36.88 -10.17 12.56
C ARG A 294 -36.46 -9.46 11.26
N TRP A 295 -35.55 -8.47 11.35
CA TRP A 295 -35.09 -7.68 10.20
C TRP A 295 -33.93 -8.32 9.45
N TYR A 296 -32.95 -8.87 10.17
CA TYR A 296 -31.69 -9.32 9.59
C TYR A 296 -31.54 -10.84 9.57
N GLY A 297 -32.47 -11.56 10.19
CA GLY A 297 -32.38 -13.02 10.29
C GLY A 297 -31.49 -13.50 11.43
N THR A 298 -31.21 -14.80 11.41
CA THR A 298 -30.46 -15.50 12.47
C THR A 298 -29.14 -16.08 12.00
N THR A 299 -28.90 -16.15 10.69
CA THR A 299 -27.64 -16.58 10.09
C THR A 299 -27.10 -15.43 9.28
N VAL A 300 -25.97 -14.85 9.68
CA VAL A 300 -25.45 -13.64 9.09
C VAL A 300 -23.94 -13.77 8.82
N LEU A 301 -23.47 -13.01 7.84
CA LEU A 301 -22.06 -12.84 7.55
C LEU A 301 -21.64 -11.41 7.89
N ASP A 302 -20.57 -11.27 8.67
CA ASP A 302 -19.87 -10.02 8.93
C ASP A 302 -18.60 -10.02 8.06
N PHE A 303 -18.67 -9.39 6.89
CA PHE A 303 -17.60 -9.35 5.90
C PHE A 303 -16.73 -8.12 6.14
N GLY A 304 -15.47 -8.34 6.46
CA GLY A 304 -14.55 -7.31 6.93
C GLY A 304 -14.79 -7.00 8.42
N ALA A 305 -14.78 -8.04 9.26
CA ALA A 305 -15.22 -8.00 10.65
C ALA A 305 -14.26 -7.26 11.61
N GLY A 306 -13.11 -6.79 11.13
CA GLY A 306 -12.14 -6.02 11.91
C GLY A 306 -11.60 -6.78 13.12
N LEU A 307 -11.86 -6.26 14.32
CA LEU A 307 -11.46 -6.91 15.58
C LEU A 307 -12.43 -8.00 16.06
N LEU A 308 -13.41 -8.37 15.27
CA LEU A 308 -14.46 -9.33 15.58
C LEU A 308 -15.43 -8.90 16.67
N ASP A 309 -15.32 -7.69 17.23
CA ASP A 309 -16.13 -7.21 18.35
C ASP A 309 -17.64 -7.40 18.11
N LYS A 310 -18.09 -7.08 16.88
CA LYS A 310 -19.52 -7.12 16.52
C LYS A 310 -19.97 -8.54 16.26
N SER A 311 -19.15 -9.32 15.60
CA SER A 311 -19.41 -10.74 15.34
C SER A 311 -19.54 -11.51 16.65
N LEU A 312 -18.67 -11.22 17.64
CA LEU A 312 -18.72 -11.81 18.97
C LEU A 312 -20.00 -11.42 19.73
N VAL A 313 -20.38 -10.13 19.68
CA VAL A 313 -21.63 -9.67 20.29
C VAL A 313 -22.85 -10.36 19.65
N MET A 314 -22.89 -10.45 18.33
CA MET A 314 -23.98 -11.13 17.61
C MET A 314 -24.07 -12.61 18.02
N ARG A 315 -22.95 -13.30 18.11
CA ARG A 315 -22.89 -14.71 18.46
C ARG A 315 -23.17 -14.95 19.93
N ASP A 316 -22.40 -14.32 20.81
CA ASP A 316 -22.32 -14.70 22.22
C ASP A 316 -23.41 -14.01 23.06
N THR A 317 -23.82 -12.79 22.70
CA THR A 317 -24.83 -12.03 23.44
C THR A 317 -26.22 -12.16 22.82
N MET A 318 -26.30 -12.05 21.48
CA MET A 318 -27.59 -12.05 20.79
C MET A 318 -28.02 -13.45 20.33
N ASN A 319 -27.17 -14.47 20.47
CA ASN A 319 -27.41 -15.83 19.98
C ASN A 319 -27.81 -15.85 18.49
N VAL A 320 -27.00 -15.19 17.65
CA VAL A 320 -27.10 -15.16 16.20
C VAL A 320 -25.98 -16.03 15.63
N ASP A 321 -26.29 -16.86 14.65
CA ASP A 321 -25.26 -17.61 13.92
C ASP A 321 -24.50 -16.63 13.01
N CYS A 322 -23.45 -16.02 13.56
CA CYS A 322 -22.64 -15.02 12.89
C CYS A 322 -21.32 -15.63 12.43
N VAL A 323 -21.12 -15.62 11.13
CA VAL A 323 -19.84 -15.97 10.48
C VAL A 323 -19.07 -14.68 10.26
N ALA A 324 -17.80 -14.66 10.59
CA ALA A 324 -16.92 -13.53 10.34
C ALA A 324 -15.93 -13.87 9.22
N PHE A 325 -15.61 -12.87 8.39
CA PHE A 325 -14.48 -12.90 7.47
C PHE A 325 -13.65 -11.64 7.66
N GLU A 326 -12.36 -11.80 7.97
CA GLU A 326 -11.40 -10.69 8.15
C GLU A 326 -10.01 -11.11 7.72
N PRO A 327 -9.62 -10.81 6.48
CA PRO A 327 -8.32 -11.22 5.95
C PRO A 327 -7.14 -10.44 6.54
N TYR A 328 -7.38 -9.24 7.09
CA TYR A 328 -6.35 -8.39 7.70
C TYR A 328 -6.48 -8.32 9.24
N TYR A 329 -6.78 -9.44 9.86
CA TYR A 329 -6.94 -9.52 11.31
C TYR A 329 -5.67 -9.11 12.07
N THR A 330 -5.82 -8.32 13.11
CA THR A 330 -4.68 -7.76 13.88
C THR A 330 -4.59 -8.28 15.31
N GLY A 331 -5.38 -9.26 15.73
CA GLY A 331 -5.34 -9.82 17.09
C GLY A 331 -5.68 -8.82 18.23
N GLY A 332 -5.74 -7.50 17.93
CA GLY A 332 -6.04 -6.45 18.89
C GLY A 332 -5.78 -5.05 18.33
N LYS A 333 -6.27 -4.03 19.04
CA LYS A 333 -6.26 -2.63 18.58
C LYS A 333 -4.87 -2.09 18.23
N ASP A 334 -3.87 -2.44 19.01
CA ASP A 334 -2.49 -1.95 18.89
C ASP A 334 -1.52 -3.07 18.47
N ALA A 335 -2.05 -4.25 18.14
CA ALA A 335 -1.26 -5.37 17.64
C ALA A 335 -0.89 -5.19 16.16
N GLY A 336 0.17 -5.87 15.73
CA GLY A 336 0.50 -6.07 14.32
C GLY A 336 -0.49 -7.02 13.64
N PHE A 337 -0.26 -7.37 12.38
CA PHE A 337 -1.02 -8.42 11.70
C PHE A 337 -0.82 -9.75 12.41
N ASP A 338 -1.92 -10.43 12.65
CA ASP A 338 -1.97 -11.80 13.13
C ASP A 338 -2.34 -12.71 11.94
N ILE A 339 -1.30 -13.15 11.20
CA ILE A 339 -1.46 -13.93 9.97
C ILE A 339 -2.15 -15.26 10.27
N ASP A 340 -1.77 -15.93 11.36
CA ASP A 340 -2.37 -17.21 11.75
C ASP A 340 -3.84 -17.03 12.15
N GLY A 341 -4.14 -15.97 12.89
CA GLY A 341 -5.53 -15.58 13.22
C GLY A 341 -6.35 -15.29 11.97
N ALA A 342 -5.81 -14.51 11.01
CA ALA A 342 -6.47 -14.20 9.74
C ALA A 342 -6.76 -15.46 8.93
N ARG A 343 -5.79 -16.38 8.84
CA ARG A 343 -5.96 -17.68 8.17
C ARG A 343 -6.99 -18.54 8.86
N TYR A 344 -6.96 -18.63 10.18
CA TYR A 344 -7.96 -19.39 10.94
C TYR A 344 -9.39 -18.86 10.73
N ILE A 345 -9.59 -17.55 10.80
CA ILE A 345 -10.89 -16.90 10.54
C ILE A 345 -11.35 -17.23 9.12
N THR A 346 -10.44 -17.14 8.15
CA THR A 346 -10.73 -17.47 6.74
C THR A 346 -11.07 -18.94 6.57
N ASP A 347 -10.36 -19.86 7.22
CA ASP A 347 -10.63 -21.30 7.15
C ASP A 347 -12.03 -21.64 7.71
N VAL A 348 -12.43 -21.03 8.82
CA VAL A 348 -13.78 -21.18 9.40
C VAL A 348 -14.83 -20.64 8.43
N PHE A 349 -14.60 -19.47 7.84
CA PHE A 349 -15.51 -18.87 6.84
C PHE A 349 -15.64 -19.80 5.62
N LEU A 350 -14.52 -20.27 5.04
CA LEU A 350 -14.54 -21.14 3.86
C LEU A 350 -15.21 -22.49 4.13
N GLY A 351 -15.07 -23.03 5.34
CA GLY A 351 -15.85 -24.21 5.76
C GLY A 351 -17.35 -23.97 5.66
N ARG A 352 -17.83 -22.82 6.13
CA ARG A 352 -19.27 -22.45 6.03
C ARG A 352 -19.72 -22.20 4.59
N VAL A 353 -18.83 -21.67 3.74
CA VAL A 353 -19.10 -21.51 2.30
C VAL A 353 -19.23 -22.88 1.64
N ALA A 354 -18.30 -23.80 1.88
CA ALA A 354 -18.32 -25.16 1.32
C ALA A 354 -19.54 -25.97 1.77
N ASP A 355 -20.02 -25.76 2.99
CA ASP A 355 -21.22 -26.38 3.55
C ASP A 355 -22.52 -25.79 2.95
N GLY A 356 -22.44 -24.81 2.05
CA GLY A 356 -23.58 -24.18 1.43
C GLY A 356 -24.41 -23.31 2.38
N THR A 357 -23.81 -22.77 3.45
CA THR A 357 -24.54 -21.92 4.44
C THR A 357 -25.25 -20.78 3.75
N GLU A 358 -26.58 -20.69 3.93
CA GLU A 358 -27.40 -19.58 3.42
C GLU A 358 -27.45 -18.43 4.43
N PHE A 359 -26.96 -17.27 4.02
CA PHE A 359 -26.98 -16.06 4.85
C PHE A 359 -28.29 -15.28 4.63
N HIS A 360 -29.00 -14.97 5.71
CA HIS A 360 -30.14 -14.04 5.64
C HIS A 360 -29.66 -12.61 5.38
N SER A 361 -28.53 -12.23 6.00
CA SER A 361 -27.94 -10.92 5.82
C SER A 361 -26.42 -11.01 5.72
N ILE A 362 -25.84 -10.13 4.89
CA ILE A 362 -24.40 -9.90 4.80
C ILE A 362 -24.14 -8.43 5.13
N PHE A 363 -23.25 -8.19 6.07
CA PHE A 363 -22.86 -6.84 6.49
C PHE A 363 -21.46 -6.48 6.01
N LEU A 364 -21.34 -5.28 5.41
CA LEU A 364 -20.06 -4.67 5.03
C LEU A 364 -19.99 -3.24 5.58
N ALA A 365 -19.41 -3.10 6.76
CA ALA A 365 -19.31 -1.82 7.43
C ALA A 365 -17.96 -1.15 7.22
N SER A 366 -17.92 -0.12 6.42
CA SER A 366 -16.68 0.64 6.14
C SER A 366 -15.54 -0.19 5.57
N VAL A 367 -15.85 -1.27 4.87
CA VAL A 367 -14.86 -2.12 4.20
C VAL A 367 -14.39 -1.44 2.93
N LEU A 368 -15.29 -1.15 1.99
CA LEU A 368 -14.93 -0.67 0.65
C LEU A 368 -14.29 0.72 0.64
N ASN A 369 -14.49 1.53 1.66
CA ASN A 369 -13.78 2.80 1.78
C ASN A 369 -12.29 2.64 2.16
N SER A 370 -11.90 1.48 2.66
CA SER A 370 -10.51 1.13 2.99
C SER A 370 -9.82 0.33 1.89
N VAL A 371 -10.53 0.01 0.81
CA VAL A 371 -9.99 -0.68 -0.36
C VAL A 371 -9.54 0.36 -1.38
N PRO A 372 -8.23 0.48 -1.66
CA PRO A 372 -7.66 1.57 -2.45
C PRO A 372 -8.12 1.58 -3.91
N PHE A 373 -8.20 0.41 -4.54
CA PHE A 373 -8.36 0.29 -5.98
C PHE A 373 -9.78 -0.12 -6.37
N HIS A 374 -10.23 0.38 -7.54
CA HIS A 374 -11.58 0.12 -8.04
C HIS A 374 -11.81 -1.38 -8.31
N THR A 375 -10.88 -2.02 -8.99
CA THR A 375 -10.92 -3.46 -9.29
C THR A 375 -11.00 -4.32 -8.04
N ASP A 376 -10.25 -3.99 -6.99
CA ASP A 376 -10.29 -4.72 -5.72
C ASP A 376 -11.68 -4.62 -5.08
N ARG A 377 -12.35 -3.45 -5.18
CA ARG A 377 -13.72 -3.26 -4.69
C ARG A 377 -14.74 -4.06 -5.50
N GLU A 378 -14.57 -4.15 -6.81
CA GLU A 378 -15.40 -5.00 -7.68
C GLU A 378 -15.26 -6.48 -7.31
N HIS A 379 -14.05 -6.94 -7.01
CA HIS A 379 -13.80 -8.31 -6.55
C HIS A 379 -14.64 -8.63 -5.31
N ILE A 380 -14.64 -7.74 -4.32
CA ILE A 380 -15.45 -7.91 -3.10
C ILE A 380 -16.93 -7.97 -3.43
N VAL A 381 -17.45 -7.10 -4.31
CA VAL A 381 -18.88 -7.12 -4.71
C VAL A 381 -19.25 -8.43 -5.40
N ARG A 382 -18.39 -8.95 -6.29
CA ARG A 382 -18.60 -10.24 -6.97
C ARG A 382 -18.63 -11.42 -5.99
N ILE A 383 -17.70 -11.44 -5.03
CA ILE A 383 -17.65 -12.46 -3.97
C ILE A 383 -18.93 -12.40 -3.12
N VAL A 384 -19.33 -11.20 -2.69
CA VAL A 384 -20.53 -11.02 -1.88
C VAL A 384 -21.81 -11.42 -2.65
N SER A 385 -21.87 -11.12 -3.95
CA SER A 385 -22.95 -11.58 -4.81
C SER A 385 -22.99 -13.12 -4.89
N ALA A 386 -21.85 -13.78 -5.07
CA ALA A 386 -21.74 -15.24 -5.12
C ALA A 386 -22.11 -15.94 -3.79
N LEU A 387 -21.96 -15.23 -2.66
CA LEU A 387 -22.39 -15.70 -1.33
C LEU A 387 -23.90 -15.49 -1.09
N SER A 388 -24.56 -14.67 -1.90
CA SER A 388 -25.95 -14.31 -1.74
C SER A 388 -26.89 -15.28 -2.47
N HIS A 389 -28.07 -15.51 -1.94
CA HIS A 389 -29.18 -16.16 -2.62
C HIS A 389 -30.35 -15.16 -2.77
N PRO A 390 -31.42 -15.47 -3.50
CA PRO A 390 -32.51 -14.51 -3.74
C PRO A 390 -33.15 -13.90 -2.49
N GLY A 391 -33.07 -14.60 -1.36
CA GLY A 391 -33.56 -14.12 -0.06
C GLY A 391 -32.54 -13.33 0.77
N THR A 392 -31.29 -13.29 0.38
CA THR A 392 -30.23 -12.57 1.10
C THR A 392 -30.38 -11.06 0.91
N ALA A 393 -30.22 -10.30 2.00
CA ALA A 393 -30.07 -8.85 1.94
C ALA A 393 -28.63 -8.46 2.32
N VAL A 394 -27.98 -7.69 1.48
CA VAL A 394 -26.64 -7.14 1.76
C VAL A 394 -26.79 -5.71 2.27
N TYR A 395 -26.22 -5.43 3.41
CA TYR A 395 -26.19 -4.12 4.04
C TYR A 395 -24.78 -3.56 4.02
N ALA A 396 -24.56 -2.58 3.17
CA ALA A 396 -23.24 -1.99 2.96
C ALA A 396 -23.22 -0.51 3.32
N GLY A 397 -22.14 -0.06 3.93
CA GLY A 397 -21.96 1.33 4.29
C GLY A 397 -20.51 1.77 4.15
N ALA A 398 -20.31 3.02 3.68
CA ALA A 398 -19.02 3.65 3.54
C ALA A 398 -19.10 5.16 3.84
N ILE A 399 -17.96 5.84 3.90
CA ILE A 399 -17.91 7.28 4.08
C ILE A 399 -18.24 7.96 2.75
N SER A 400 -19.11 8.97 2.80
CA SER A 400 -19.50 9.71 1.61
C SER A 400 -18.57 10.91 1.33
N ARG A 401 -18.60 11.42 0.10
CA ARG A 401 -17.93 12.69 -0.27
C ARG A 401 -18.53 13.90 0.43
N THR A 402 -19.70 13.78 1.05
CA THR A 402 -20.28 14.86 1.87
C THR A 402 -19.67 14.94 3.26
N ALA A 403 -18.74 14.05 3.60
CA ALA A 403 -18.06 14.06 4.89
C ALA A 403 -17.13 15.28 5.03
N ASP A 404 -17.15 15.92 6.20
CA ASP A 404 -16.29 17.06 6.50
C ASP A 404 -14.80 16.72 6.33
N ARG A 405 -14.43 15.47 6.58
CA ARG A 405 -13.06 14.95 6.37
C ARG A 405 -12.64 14.99 4.91
N TYR A 406 -13.55 14.68 3.98
CA TYR A 406 -13.28 14.77 2.56
C TYR A 406 -13.08 16.23 2.14
N ALA A 407 -13.96 17.12 2.60
CA ALA A 407 -13.83 18.55 2.32
C ALA A 407 -12.50 19.13 2.86
N ALA A 408 -12.07 18.69 4.04
CA ALA A 408 -10.77 19.08 4.59
C ALA A 408 -9.59 18.54 3.78
N ALA A 409 -9.63 17.25 3.38
CA ALA A 409 -8.59 16.63 2.56
C ALA A 409 -8.47 17.27 1.17
N MET A 410 -9.56 17.84 0.64
CA MET A 410 -9.61 18.54 -0.64
C MET A 410 -9.32 20.04 -0.52
N GLY A 411 -8.99 20.55 0.68
CA GLY A 411 -8.73 21.98 0.90
C GLY A 411 -9.97 22.88 0.83
N PHE A 412 -11.19 22.31 0.88
CA PHE A 412 -12.44 23.07 0.83
C PHE A 412 -12.87 23.62 2.18
N LYS A 413 -12.27 23.18 3.27
CA LYS A 413 -12.51 23.67 4.64
C LYS A 413 -11.19 23.78 5.39
N ASP A 414 -11.06 24.87 6.13
CA ASP A 414 -9.97 25.04 7.08
C ASP A 414 -10.04 23.96 8.20
N ASN A 415 -8.89 23.58 8.73
CA ASN A 415 -8.69 22.49 9.67
C ASN A 415 -9.80 22.31 10.70
N ILE A 416 -10.36 21.11 10.75
CA ILE A 416 -11.28 20.70 11.79
C ILE A 416 -10.43 20.22 12.97
N SER A 417 -10.32 21.03 13.99
CA SER A 417 -9.39 21.00 15.13
C SER A 417 -9.28 19.70 15.95
N ASN A 418 -10.05 18.68 15.66
CA ASN A 418 -10.03 17.40 16.41
C ASN A 418 -9.53 16.20 15.58
N HIS A 419 -9.00 16.42 14.38
CA HIS A 419 -8.55 15.34 13.49
C HIS A 419 -7.15 15.59 12.89
N GLU A 420 -6.43 16.57 13.42
CA GLU A 420 -5.13 17.04 12.95
C GLU A 420 -4.08 15.93 12.80
N THR A 421 -4.10 14.93 13.66
CA THR A 421 -3.09 13.86 13.64
C THR A 421 -3.31 12.76 12.61
N GLN A 422 -4.45 12.71 11.92
CA GLN A 422 -4.75 11.63 10.96
C GLN A 422 -4.54 12.01 9.49
N PHE A 423 -4.43 13.30 9.16
CA PHE A 423 -4.44 13.79 7.78
C PHE A 423 -3.41 14.89 7.46
N ASP A 424 -2.37 15.04 8.27
CA ASP A 424 -1.33 16.08 8.11
C ASP A 424 -0.56 16.06 6.77
N SER A 425 -0.90 15.20 5.84
CA SER A 425 -0.34 15.14 4.49
C SER A 425 -1.27 14.39 3.54
N SER A 426 -2.58 14.64 3.63
CA SER A 426 -3.54 14.00 2.74
C SER A 426 -3.68 14.76 1.43
N PHE A 427 -3.81 14.03 0.34
CA PHE A 427 -4.04 14.56 -0.99
C PHE A 427 -4.96 13.65 -1.80
N SER A 428 -5.61 14.23 -2.81
CA SER A 428 -6.41 13.48 -3.76
C SER A 428 -5.52 12.61 -4.62
N ALA A 429 -5.81 11.32 -4.70
CA ALA A 429 -5.15 10.45 -5.65
C ALA A 429 -5.67 10.72 -7.05
N GLY A 430 -4.76 11.00 -7.99
CA GLY A 430 -5.14 11.37 -9.37
C GLY A 430 -5.73 10.22 -10.18
N TYR A 431 -5.62 8.98 -9.72
CA TYR A 431 -6.10 7.80 -10.45
C TYR A 431 -7.61 7.56 -10.29
N GLU A 432 -8.23 8.02 -9.22
CA GLU A 432 -9.66 7.84 -9.01
C GLU A 432 -10.25 8.97 -8.14
N GLU A 433 -11.34 9.56 -8.60
CA GLU A 433 -12.04 10.60 -7.85
C GLU A 433 -12.54 10.08 -6.50
N GLY A 434 -12.36 10.87 -5.45
CA GLY A 434 -12.77 10.51 -4.09
C GLY A 434 -11.79 9.60 -3.35
N VAL A 435 -10.69 9.16 -3.97
CA VAL A 435 -9.61 8.49 -3.27
C VAL A 435 -8.65 9.52 -2.70
N VAL A 436 -8.43 9.44 -1.40
CA VAL A 436 -7.49 10.28 -0.66
C VAL A 436 -6.41 9.40 -0.08
N VAL A 437 -5.16 9.70 -0.38
CA VAL A 437 -3.99 9.06 0.21
C VAL A 437 -3.45 9.94 1.33
N SER A 438 -3.03 9.37 2.41
CA SER A 438 -2.51 10.06 3.57
C SER A 438 -1.34 9.29 4.19
N ASP A 439 -0.58 9.97 5.05
CA ASP A 439 0.49 9.38 5.87
C ASP A 439 1.60 8.73 5.03
N LEU A 440 1.92 9.36 3.89
CA LEU A 440 2.86 8.84 2.88
C LEU A 440 4.22 8.44 3.41
N MET A 441 4.73 9.18 4.42
CA MET A 441 6.08 8.97 4.91
C MET A 441 6.19 7.83 5.92
N LYS A 442 5.11 7.52 6.65
CA LYS A 442 5.13 6.51 7.71
C LYS A 442 4.40 5.25 7.33
N HIS A 443 3.10 5.42 7.09
CA HIS A 443 2.20 4.31 6.78
C HIS A 443 1.20 4.75 5.72
N PRO A 444 1.61 4.79 4.44
CA PRO A 444 0.75 5.27 3.36
C PRO A 444 -0.57 4.50 3.36
N LYS A 445 -1.67 5.25 3.38
CA LYS A 445 -3.03 4.71 3.47
C LYS A 445 -3.90 5.40 2.46
N ALA A 446 -4.80 4.67 1.85
CA ALA A 446 -5.83 5.22 1.00
C ALA A 446 -7.20 5.15 1.68
N GLN A 447 -8.04 6.11 1.38
CA GLN A 447 -9.44 6.10 1.75
C GLN A 447 -10.28 6.59 0.59
N LYS A 448 -11.22 5.76 0.16
CA LYS A 448 -12.24 6.12 -0.82
C LYS A 448 -13.44 6.77 -0.14
N TYR A 449 -13.86 7.90 -0.67
CA TYR A 449 -15.10 8.58 -0.35
C TYR A 449 -16.04 8.45 -1.55
N PHE A 450 -17.26 7.99 -1.32
CA PHE A 450 -18.20 7.69 -2.39
C PHE A 450 -19.24 8.78 -2.58
N SER A 451 -19.65 9.03 -3.82
CA SER A 451 -20.95 9.61 -4.10
C SER A 451 -22.05 8.54 -3.97
N GLN A 452 -23.31 8.96 -3.91
CA GLN A 452 -24.43 8.02 -3.86
C GLN A 452 -24.54 7.23 -5.17
N ASP A 453 -24.28 7.87 -6.30
CA ASP A 453 -24.40 7.24 -7.61
C ASP A 453 -23.27 6.21 -7.83
N GLU A 454 -21.99 6.57 -7.55
CA GLU A 454 -20.91 5.58 -7.54
C GLU A 454 -21.19 4.37 -6.65
N TRP A 455 -21.77 4.61 -5.48
CA TRP A 455 -22.10 3.54 -4.55
C TRP A 455 -23.17 2.61 -5.11
N ARG A 456 -24.17 3.17 -5.80
CA ARG A 456 -25.20 2.39 -6.50
C ARG A 456 -24.60 1.59 -7.66
N ASP A 457 -23.79 2.25 -8.48
CA ASP A 457 -23.18 1.65 -9.67
C ASP A 457 -22.25 0.50 -9.29
N LEU A 458 -21.42 0.68 -8.27
CA LEU A 458 -20.53 -0.37 -7.76
C LEU A 458 -21.31 -1.61 -7.30
N TRP A 459 -22.36 -1.44 -6.50
CA TRP A 459 -23.18 -2.56 -6.05
C TRP A 459 -24.06 -3.14 -7.16
N GLY A 460 -24.37 -2.34 -8.18
CA GLY A 460 -25.07 -2.76 -9.40
C GLY A 460 -24.33 -3.80 -10.23
N ILE A 461 -23.01 -3.98 -10.02
CA ILE A 461 -22.24 -5.03 -10.68
C ILE A 461 -22.69 -6.43 -10.24
N GLY A 462 -23.08 -6.58 -8.98
CA GLY A 462 -23.44 -7.87 -8.40
C GLY A 462 -24.93 -8.04 -8.08
N PHE A 463 -25.74 -6.98 -8.11
CA PHE A 463 -27.14 -7.03 -7.64
C PHE A 463 -28.09 -6.28 -8.55
N TYR A 464 -29.29 -6.85 -8.77
CA TYR A 464 -30.35 -6.22 -9.57
C TYR A 464 -31.07 -5.09 -8.82
N ASP A 465 -31.32 -5.24 -7.51
CA ASP A 465 -31.98 -4.23 -6.68
C ASP A 465 -30.96 -3.60 -5.71
N VAL A 466 -30.56 -2.36 -6.00
CA VAL A 466 -29.62 -1.59 -5.19
C VAL A 466 -30.29 -0.30 -4.73
N GLN A 467 -30.67 -0.26 -3.47
CA GLN A 467 -31.24 0.92 -2.83
C GLN A 467 -30.14 1.70 -2.11
N ALA A 468 -29.51 2.64 -2.81
CA ALA A 468 -28.45 3.49 -2.26
C ALA A 468 -28.99 4.82 -1.74
N TYR A 469 -28.52 5.28 -0.59
CA TYR A 469 -28.94 6.53 0.03
C TYR A 469 -27.82 7.16 0.87
N LEU A 470 -27.90 8.49 1.03
CA LEU A 470 -27.03 9.25 1.91
C LEU A 470 -27.62 9.32 3.32
N TYR A 471 -26.84 8.89 4.31
CA TYR A 471 -27.18 9.06 5.71
C TYR A 471 -26.44 10.28 6.27
N LYS A 472 -27.06 11.44 6.11
CA LYS A 472 -26.47 12.75 6.41
C LYS A 472 -25.91 12.91 7.84
N PRO A 473 -26.60 12.45 8.92
CA PRO A 473 -26.08 12.64 10.27
C PRO A 473 -24.67 12.07 10.49
N ASN A 474 -24.37 10.94 9.85
CA ASN A 474 -23.07 10.27 9.99
C ASN A 474 -22.19 10.45 8.75
N GLN A 475 -22.64 11.26 7.77
CA GLN A 475 -21.88 11.51 6.53
C GLN A 475 -21.51 10.20 5.81
N LEU A 476 -22.43 9.25 5.81
CA LEU A 476 -22.26 7.94 5.21
C LEU A 476 -23.09 7.80 3.94
N VAL A 477 -22.60 7.00 3.02
CA VAL A 477 -23.38 6.39 1.96
C VAL A 477 -23.70 4.96 2.38
N GLN A 478 -24.93 4.54 2.19
CA GLN A 478 -25.41 3.19 2.54
C GLN A 478 -26.16 2.58 1.37
N ALA A 479 -26.17 1.25 1.29
CA ALA A 479 -26.98 0.51 0.35
C ALA A 479 -27.60 -0.73 1.00
N VAL A 480 -28.78 -1.07 0.53
CA VAL A 480 -29.40 -2.39 0.70
C VAL A 480 -29.48 -3.03 -0.67
N CYS A 481 -28.81 -4.17 -0.84
CA CYS A 481 -28.75 -4.87 -2.12
C CYS A 481 -29.46 -6.22 -2.01
N ARG A 482 -30.23 -6.57 -3.06
CA ARG A 482 -30.99 -7.83 -3.18
C ARG A 482 -30.97 -8.34 -4.62
N GLY A 483 -31.27 -9.61 -4.77
CA GLY A 483 -31.30 -10.25 -6.08
C GLY A 483 -29.91 -10.31 -6.70
N PRO A 484 -29.06 -11.29 -6.30
CA PRO A 484 -27.75 -11.42 -6.90
C PRO A 484 -27.86 -11.64 -8.41
N GLN A 485 -26.95 -11.01 -9.16
CA GLN A 485 -26.85 -11.18 -10.61
C GLN A 485 -26.30 -12.56 -10.97
N GLU A 486 -26.44 -12.92 -12.24
CA GLU A 486 -25.81 -14.11 -12.79
C GLU A 486 -24.30 -14.04 -12.64
N ILE A 487 -23.70 -15.15 -12.23
CA ILE A 487 -22.27 -15.24 -11.94
C ILE A 487 -21.49 -15.43 -13.23
N ASP A 488 -20.54 -14.55 -13.50
CA ASP A 488 -19.47 -14.78 -14.46
C ASP A 488 -18.37 -15.63 -13.78
N PRO A 489 -18.17 -16.90 -14.19
CA PRO A 489 -17.20 -17.78 -13.53
C PRO A 489 -15.77 -17.27 -13.64
N THR A 490 -15.40 -16.64 -14.76
CA THR A 490 -14.04 -16.13 -14.97
C THR A 490 -13.76 -14.95 -14.05
N ALA A 491 -14.66 -13.98 -14.02
CA ALA A 491 -14.52 -12.80 -13.17
C ALA A 491 -14.59 -13.18 -11.67
N LEU A 492 -15.39 -14.18 -11.29
CA LEU A 492 -15.44 -14.67 -9.93
C LEU A 492 -14.15 -15.43 -9.55
N THR A 493 -13.61 -16.25 -10.45
CA THR A 493 -12.32 -16.95 -10.21
C THR A 493 -11.20 -15.95 -9.95
N GLU A 494 -11.10 -14.89 -10.75
CA GLU A 494 -10.13 -13.83 -10.59
C GLU A 494 -10.31 -13.12 -9.23
N ALA A 495 -11.54 -12.77 -8.89
CA ALA A 495 -11.87 -12.13 -7.62
C ALA A 495 -11.51 -13.01 -6.40
N ILE A 496 -11.78 -14.31 -6.47
CA ILE A 496 -11.44 -15.25 -5.40
C ILE A 496 -9.93 -15.40 -5.28
N ARG A 497 -9.20 -15.58 -6.37
CA ARG A 497 -7.74 -15.69 -6.36
C ARG A 497 -7.10 -14.47 -5.71
N PHE A 498 -7.61 -13.28 -6.03
CA PHE A 498 -7.12 -12.05 -5.47
C PHE A 498 -7.45 -11.92 -3.97
N GLU A 499 -8.73 -12.01 -3.59
CA GLU A 499 -9.18 -11.72 -2.22
C GLU A 499 -8.70 -12.76 -1.18
N PHE A 500 -8.47 -14.00 -1.61
CA PHE A 500 -7.99 -15.06 -0.72
C PHE A 500 -6.48 -15.30 -0.80
N ASP A 501 -5.75 -14.44 -1.54
CA ASP A 501 -4.29 -14.38 -1.54
C ASP A 501 -3.76 -12.96 -1.27
N LEU A 502 -4.53 -12.17 -0.54
CA LEU A 502 -4.18 -10.78 -0.20
C LEU A 502 -2.79 -10.69 0.43
N PRO A 503 -1.97 -9.71 0.00
CA PRO A 503 -0.61 -9.56 0.48
C PRO A 503 -0.56 -9.06 1.92
N PHE A 504 0.42 -9.56 2.66
CA PHE A 504 0.83 -9.08 3.97
C PHE A 504 2.25 -8.51 3.91
N PRO A 505 2.71 -7.77 4.91
CA PRO A 505 4.11 -7.36 4.99
C PRO A 505 5.09 -8.53 4.90
N ASP A 506 4.71 -9.69 5.45
CA ASP A 506 5.51 -10.91 5.53
C ASP A 506 4.73 -12.12 4.99
N GLY A 507 4.43 -12.13 3.69
CA GLY A 507 3.71 -13.21 3.02
C GLY A 507 2.35 -12.81 2.45
N SER A 508 1.41 -13.76 2.45
CA SER A 508 0.03 -13.55 1.98
C SER A 508 -0.96 -14.37 2.79
N LEU A 509 -2.25 -14.15 2.55
CA LEU A 509 -3.33 -14.94 3.14
C LEU A 509 -3.25 -16.42 2.74
N ASP A 510 -2.83 -16.71 1.48
CA ASP A 510 -2.55 -18.04 0.96
C ASP A 510 -3.71 -19.05 1.16
N ARG A 511 -4.91 -18.67 0.69
CA ARG A 511 -6.15 -19.46 0.76
C ARG A 511 -6.93 -19.53 -0.55
N SER A 512 -6.35 -19.04 -1.66
CA SER A 512 -7.04 -18.92 -2.93
C SER A 512 -7.55 -20.25 -3.49
N GLU A 513 -6.75 -21.32 -3.47
CA GLU A 513 -7.15 -22.63 -3.99
C GLU A 513 -8.24 -23.28 -3.09
N GLN A 514 -8.13 -23.15 -1.77
CA GLN A 514 -9.17 -23.59 -0.85
C GLN A 514 -10.49 -22.83 -1.05
N ALA A 515 -10.40 -21.53 -1.31
CA ALA A 515 -11.55 -20.71 -1.58
C ALA A 515 -12.23 -21.10 -2.89
N LEU A 516 -11.46 -21.32 -3.96
CA LEU A 516 -12.01 -21.81 -5.24
C LEU A 516 -12.79 -23.11 -5.06
N ASP A 517 -12.23 -24.10 -4.33
CA ASP A 517 -12.92 -25.35 -4.04
C ASP A 517 -14.22 -25.13 -3.23
N ALA A 518 -14.17 -24.27 -2.20
CA ALA A 518 -15.35 -23.96 -1.38
C ALA A 518 -16.46 -23.28 -2.18
N PHE A 519 -16.13 -22.30 -3.00
CA PHE A 519 -17.10 -21.61 -3.85
C PHE A 519 -17.63 -22.51 -4.98
N ALA A 520 -16.78 -23.34 -5.60
CA ALA A 520 -17.20 -24.30 -6.61
C ALA A 520 -18.24 -25.30 -6.05
N ARG A 521 -18.00 -25.81 -4.84
CA ARG A 521 -18.97 -26.69 -4.13
C ARG A 521 -20.28 -25.96 -3.83
N ARG A 522 -20.20 -24.74 -3.28
CA ARG A 522 -21.39 -23.92 -2.98
C ARG A 522 -22.26 -23.67 -4.18
N LEU A 523 -21.64 -23.32 -5.31
CA LEU A 523 -22.33 -22.91 -6.53
C LEU A 523 -22.66 -24.08 -7.46
N GLY A 524 -22.09 -25.26 -7.23
CA GLY A 524 -22.27 -26.44 -8.08
C GLY A 524 -21.69 -26.25 -9.49
N MET A 525 -20.64 -25.42 -9.62
CA MET A 525 -19.99 -25.12 -10.90
C MET A 525 -18.47 -25.15 -10.77
N ALA A 526 -17.76 -25.34 -11.89
CA ALA A 526 -16.31 -25.22 -11.93
C ALA A 526 -15.88 -23.74 -11.90
N LEU A 527 -14.87 -23.43 -11.10
CA LEU A 527 -14.24 -22.11 -10.99
C LEU A 527 -12.75 -22.20 -11.32
#